data_8770befb50ea69997dff68d1fefedc57
#
_entry.id   8770befb50ea69997dff68d1fefedc57
#
_cell.length_a   1.000
_cell.length_b   1.000
_cell.length_c   1.000
_cell.angle_alpha   90.00
_cell.angle_beta   90.00
_cell.angle_gamma   90.00
#
_symmetry.space_group_name_H-M   'P 1'
#
loop_
_entity.id
_entity.type
_entity.pdbx_description
1 polymer ?
#
loop_
_entity_poly.entity_id
_entity_poly.type
_entity_poly.pdbx_seq_one_letter_code
_entity_poly.pdbx_strand_id
1 'polypeptide(L)'
;MADNFATNPGSGGSTFASDDVGGVQYPRIKIAVGPDGVANDGYTPFKLQSAATTNATSVKTSAGEVGLIVAFNVATSVRYLKFYNKASAPTVGTDVPVLVLPIPASSNGFVISPSEGIAFSTGIALAITGAVGDTDTTAVAANDVVLSLAYA
;
A
#
# COMPACT_ATOMS: atom_id res chain seq x y z
N MET A 1 -21.04 25.93 19.47
CA MET A 1 -22.20 25.00 19.56
C MET A 1 -21.68 23.62 19.16
N ALA A 2 -22.01 22.54 19.86
CA ALA A 2 -21.51 21.22 19.46
C ALA A 2 -22.36 20.70 18.28
N ASP A 3 -21.72 20.50 17.13
CA ASP A 3 -22.41 20.06 15.90
C ASP A 3 -22.77 18.57 15.90
N ASN A 4 -22.48 17.87 16.99
CA ASN A 4 -22.70 16.43 17.11
C ASN A 4 -23.96 16.14 17.95
N PHE A 5 -24.71 15.11 17.59
CA PHE A 5 -25.87 14.64 18.37
C PHE A 5 -25.71 13.19 18.80
N ALA A 6 -26.24 12.85 19.96
CA ALA A 6 -26.26 11.48 20.46
C ALA A 6 -27.46 10.71 19.89
N THR A 7 -27.25 9.51 19.38
CA THR A 7 -28.33 8.65 18.85
C THR A 7 -29.18 7.98 19.92
N ASN A 8 -28.68 7.98 21.16
CA ASN A 8 -29.43 7.52 22.34
C ASN A 8 -29.20 8.54 23.46
N PRO A 9 -30.22 9.31 23.91
CA PRO A 9 -30.10 10.31 24.97
C PRO A 9 -29.87 9.72 26.37
N GLY A 10 -29.78 8.39 26.53
CA GLY A 10 -29.36 7.73 27.77
C GLY A 10 -27.83 7.64 27.91
N SER A 11 -27.34 7.01 28.99
CA SER A 11 -25.92 6.77 29.21
C SER A 11 -25.38 5.73 28.20
N GLY A 12 -24.34 6.08 27.42
CA GLY A 12 -23.61 5.17 26.52
C GLY A 12 -24.05 5.12 25.06
N GLY A 13 -24.86 6.07 24.59
CA GLY A 13 -25.21 6.19 23.17
C GLY A 13 -24.07 6.67 22.30
N SER A 14 -24.01 6.18 21.05
CA SER A 14 -23.05 6.66 20.05
C SER A 14 -23.34 8.10 19.65
N THR A 15 -22.29 8.89 19.44
CA THR A 15 -22.39 10.27 18.94
C THR A 15 -22.22 10.26 17.43
N PHE A 16 -23.15 10.85 16.70
CA PHE A 16 -23.02 11.08 15.27
C PHE A 16 -22.37 12.44 15.01
N ALA A 17 -21.34 12.44 14.17
CA ALA A 17 -20.80 13.69 13.68
C ALA A 17 -21.77 14.27 12.63
N SER A 18 -22.19 15.51 12.85
CA SER A 18 -23.07 16.26 11.97
C SER A 18 -22.57 17.70 11.83
N ASP A 19 -23.07 18.36 10.81
CA ASP A 19 -22.88 19.80 10.61
C ASP A 19 -24.25 20.48 10.75
N ASP A 20 -24.36 21.52 11.57
CA ASP A 20 -25.61 22.28 11.74
C ASP A 20 -25.60 23.46 10.78
N VAL A 21 -26.51 23.46 9.84
CA VAL A 21 -26.72 24.58 8.91
C VAL A 21 -28.16 25.08 9.07
N GLY A 22 -28.31 26.21 9.72
CA GLY A 22 -29.61 26.85 9.91
C GLY A 22 -30.63 26.03 10.74
N GLY A 23 -30.15 25.22 11.70
CA GLY A 23 -30.98 24.35 12.53
C GLY A 23 -31.26 22.97 11.93
N VAL A 24 -30.72 22.67 10.75
CA VAL A 24 -30.82 21.35 10.10
C VAL A 24 -29.49 20.60 10.25
N GLN A 25 -29.55 19.37 10.76
CA GLN A 25 -28.39 18.53 10.97
C GLN A 25 -28.07 17.72 9.69
N TYR A 26 -26.88 17.92 9.15
CA TYR A 26 -26.37 17.15 7.99
C TYR A 26 -25.36 16.12 8.50
N PRO A 27 -25.52 14.80 8.18
CA PRO A 27 -24.55 13.79 8.55
C PRO A 27 -23.19 14.08 7.91
N ARG A 28 -22.12 14.04 8.71
CA ARG A 28 -20.74 14.10 8.18
C ARG A 28 -20.27 12.68 7.83
N ILE A 29 -19.94 12.47 6.58
CA ILE A 29 -19.37 11.20 6.10
C ILE A 29 -17.87 11.39 5.93
N LYS A 30 -17.07 10.62 6.66
CA LYS A 30 -15.64 10.52 6.44
C LYS A 30 -15.39 9.33 5.49
N ILE A 31 -14.81 9.58 4.33
CA ILE A 31 -14.29 8.51 3.48
C ILE A 31 -12.93 8.12 4.08
N ALA A 32 -12.84 6.93 4.67
CA ALA A 32 -11.59 6.38 5.17
C ALA A 32 -10.96 5.48 4.09
N VAL A 33 -9.65 5.61 3.92
CA VAL A 33 -8.83 4.74 3.10
C VAL A 33 -8.02 3.86 4.05
N GLY A 34 -8.00 2.54 3.85
CA GLY A 34 -7.26 1.62 4.70
C GLY A 34 -8.13 0.57 5.39
N PRO A 35 -7.54 -0.33 6.17
CA PRO A 35 -8.25 -1.40 6.88
C PRO A 35 -9.32 -0.85 7.83
N ASP A 36 -10.41 -1.60 8.01
CA ASP A 36 -11.47 -1.27 8.96
C ASP A 36 -10.94 -1.01 10.38
N GLY A 37 -11.48 0.02 11.03
CA GLY A 37 -11.12 0.38 12.39
C GLY A 37 -9.88 1.26 12.53
N VAL A 38 -9.22 1.61 11.43
CA VAL A 38 -8.11 2.56 11.42
C VAL A 38 -8.58 3.89 10.84
N ALA A 39 -8.42 4.96 11.61
CA ALA A 39 -8.66 6.31 11.11
C ALA A 39 -7.47 6.74 10.24
N ASN A 40 -7.61 6.62 8.92
CA ASN A 40 -6.60 7.09 7.97
C ASN A 40 -7.02 8.43 7.36
N ASP A 41 -6.10 9.36 7.35
CA ASP A 41 -6.28 10.68 6.73
C ASP A 41 -5.71 10.74 5.30
N GLY A 42 -5.42 9.57 4.70
CA GLY A 42 -4.86 9.41 3.37
C GLY A 42 -3.79 8.33 3.29
N TYR A 43 -3.17 8.22 2.13
CA TYR A 43 -2.07 7.27 1.90
C TYR A 43 -0.72 7.83 2.36
N THR A 44 0.10 6.96 2.92
CA THR A 44 1.51 7.21 3.23
C THR A 44 2.35 6.92 1.98
N PRO A 45 3.22 7.84 1.53
CA PRO A 45 4.10 7.58 0.40
C PRO A 45 5.31 6.74 0.82
N PHE A 46 5.74 5.84 -0.06
CA PHE A 46 6.99 5.09 0.04
C PHE A 46 7.73 5.14 -1.28
N LYS A 47 9.04 5.34 -1.25
CA LYS A 47 9.90 5.33 -2.43
C LYS A 47 11.08 4.38 -2.23
N LEU A 48 11.36 3.58 -3.26
CA LEU A 48 12.55 2.74 -3.35
C LEU A 48 13.25 2.99 -4.69
N GLN A 49 14.55 3.21 -4.63
CA GLN A 49 15.45 3.18 -5.78
C GLN A 49 16.33 1.94 -5.63
N SER A 50 16.36 1.08 -6.65
CA SER A 50 17.02 -0.22 -6.51
C SER A 50 18.52 -0.09 -6.22
N ALA A 51 18.98 -0.88 -5.26
CA ALA A 51 20.38 -1.22 -5.04
C ALA A 51 20.73 -2.50 -5.83
N ALA A 52 22.00 -2.86 -5.91
CA ALA A 52 22.48 -4.09 -6.56
C ALA A 52 22.20 -5.34 -5.70
N THR A 53 20.93 -5.54 -5.33
CA THR A 53 20.40 -6.63 -4.49
C THR A 53 18.99 -7.01 -4.95
N THR A 54 18.32 -7.91 -4.25
CA THR A 54 16.88 -8.17 -4.42
C THR A 54 15.99 -7.10 -3.77
N ASN A 55 16.56 -6.11 -3.11
CA ASN A 55 15.83 -4.99 -2.49
C ASN A 55 14.72 -5.43 -1.50
N ALA A 56 14.93 -6.54 -0.80
CA ALA A 56 13.99 -7.04 0.20
C ALA A 56 13.73 -6.00 1.30
N THR A 57 12.50 -5.54 1.42
CA THR A 57 12.13 -4.41 2.27
C THR A 57 10.78 -4.65 2.94
N SER A 58 10.65 -4.29 4.22
CA SER A 58 9.36 -4.15 4.89
C SER A 58 8.88 -2.70 4.74
N VAL A 59 7.73 -2.51 4.12
CA VAL A 59 7.10 -1.20 3.91
C VAL A 59 6.22 -0.84 5.10
N LYS A 60 5.41 -1.81 5.57
CA LYS A 60 4.54 -1.67 6.74
C LYS A 60 4.56 -2.95 7.55
N THR A 61 4.75 -2.83 8.87
CA THR A 61 4.89 -3.99 9.78
C THR A 61 3.56 -4.49 10.35
N SER A 62 2.44 -3.90 9.94
CA SER A 62 1.08 -4.30 10.32
C SER A 62 0.20 -4.41 9.09
N ALA A 63 -1.00 -4.95 9.26
CA ALA A 63 -2.01 -4.98 8.21
C ALA A 63 -2.17 -3.60 7.53
N GLY A 64 -2.42 -3.62 6.23
CA GLY A 64 -2.53 -2.41 5.44
C GLY A 64 -2.97 -2.69 4.00
N GLU A 65 -3.00 -1.65 3.20
CA GLU A 65 -3.32 -1.78 1.78
C GLU A 65 -2.41 -0.89 0.93
N VAL A 66 -2.20 -1.28 -0.31
CA VAL A 66 -1.48 -0.51 -1.33
C VAL A 66 -2.50 0.04 -2.32
N GLY A 67 -2.65 1.37 -2.36
CA GLY A 67 -3.60 2.06 -3.24
C GLY A 67 -2.98 2.60 -4.53
N LEU A 68 -1.65 2.72 -4.57
CA LEU A 68 -0.95 3.18 -5.77
C LEU A 68 0.41 2.48 -5.89
N ILE A 69 0.72 2.03 -7.09
CA ILE A 69 2.03 1.51 -7.48
C ILE A 69 2.46 2.24 -8.74
N VAL A 70 3.60 2.92 -8.70
CA VAL A 70 4.26 3.51 -9.86
C VAL A 70 5.67 2.95 -9.93
N ALA A 71 6.04 2.34 -11.06
CA ALA A 71 7.37 1.77 -11.23
C ALA A 71 7.96 2.10 -12.59
N PHE A 72 9.25 2.45 -12.60
CA PHE A 72 10.07 2.67 -13.80
C PHE A 72 11.20 1.65 -13.81
N ASN A 73 11.52 1.13 -14.98
CA ASN A 73 12.63 0.21 -15.18
C ASN A 73 13.47 0.70 -16.37
N VAL A 74 14.71 1.15 -16.09
CA VAL A 74 15.64 1.63 -17.12
C VAL A 74 16.52 0.51 -17.67
N ALA A 75 16.49 -0.69 -17.07
CA ALA A 75 17.22 -1.84 -17.57
C ALA A 75 16.63 -2.33 -18.91
N THR A 76 17.46 -2.94 -19.74
CA THR A 76 17.06 -3.53 -21.02
C THR A 76 16.31 -4.85 -20.91
N SER A 77 16.12 -5.36 -19.69
CA SER A 77 15.38 -6.59 -19.40
C SER A 77 14.29 -6.33 -18.36
N VAL A 78 13.23 -7.13 -18.42
CA VAL A 78 12.12 -7.06 -17.45
C VAL A 78 12.64 -7.29 -16.03
N ARG A 79 12.09 -6.57 -15.07
CA ARG A 79 12.26 -6.79 -13.64
C ARG A 79 10.92 -7.19 -13.03
N TYR A 80 10.93 -7.82 -11.86
CA TYR A 80 9.72 -8.33 -11.23
C TYR A 80 9.61 -7.78 -9.82
N LEU A 81 8.56 -6.97 -9.60
CA LEU A 81 8.18 -6.51 -8.28
C LEU A 81 7.34 -7.60 -7.61
N LYS A 82 7.78 -8.08 -6.48
CA LYS A 82 7.15 -9.13 -5.69
C LYS A 82 6.68 -8.57 -4.36
N PHE A 83 5.39 -8.73 -4.05
CA PHE A 83 4.83 -8.38 -2.75
C PHE A 83 4.63 -9.61 -1.89
N TYR A 84 4.85 -9.44 -0.59
CA TYR A 84 4.71 -10.46 0.43
C TYR A 84 3.80 -9.95 1.54
N ASN A 85 2.86 -10.79 1.99
CA ASN A 85 2.02 -10.49 3.15
C ASN A 85 2.78 -10.83 4.44
N LYS A 86 3.71 -9.96 4.82
CA LYS A 86 4.67 -10.19 5.91
C LYS A 86 5.05 -8.89 6.61
N ALA A 87 5.15 -8.93 7.95
CA ALA A 87 5.52 -7.79 8.79
C ALA A 87 7.02 -7.44 8.77
N SER A 88 7.87 -8.30 8.22
CA SER A 88 9.32 -8.11 8.09
C SER A 88 9.75 -8.18 6.63
N ALA A 89 10.96 -7.74 6.32
CA ALA A 89 11.56 -7.94 5.00
C ALA A 89 11.52 -9.43 4.61
N PRO A 90 11.18 -9.78 3.35
CA PRO A 90 11.08 -11.18 2.94
C PRO A 90 12.47 -11.83 2.83
N THR A 91 12.53 -13.13 3.10
CA THR A 91 13.63 -13.99 2.71
C THR A 91 13.40 -14.45 1.27
N VAL A 92 13.92 -13.68 0.32
CA VAL A 92 13.72 -13.94 -1.12
C VAL A 92 14.27 -15.33 -1.48
N GLY A 93 13.47 -16.09 -2.24
CA GLY A 93 13.78 -17.49 -2.58
C GLY A 93 13.22 -18.53 -1.60
N THR A 94 12.79 -18.09 -0.40
CA THR A 94 12.18 -18.95 0.62
C THR A 94 10.72 -18.58 0.89
N ASP A 95 10.47 -17.29 1.13
CA ASP A 95 9.10 -16.78 1.28
C ASP A 95 8.40 -16.76 -0.09
N VAL A 96 7.11 -17.09 -0.10
CA VAL A 96 6.30 -17.08 -1.33
C VAL A 96 5.63 -15.72 -1.47
N PRO A 97 5.82 -15.00 -2.61
CA PRO A 97 5.13 -13.76 -2.86
C PRO A 97 3.63 -13.98 -3.08
N VAL A 98 2.80 -13.04 -2.60
CA VAL A 98 1.34 -13.07 -2.81
C VAL A 98 0.94 -12.36 -4.10
N LEU A 99 1.81 -11.51 -4.66
CA LEU A 99 1.59 -10.80 -5.92
C LEU A 99 2.93 -10.56 -6.61
N VAL A 100 2.98 -10.84 -7.91
CA VAL A 100 4.15 -10.61 -8.76
C VAL A 100 3.74 -9.74 -9.94
N LEU A 101 4.42 -8.62 -10.12
CA LEU A 101 4.15 -7.65 -11.18
C LEU A 101 5.39 -7.50 -12.07
N PRO A 102 5.26 -7.72 -13.39
CA PRO A 102 6.37 -7.44 -14.32
C PRO A 102 6.51 -5.93 -14.50
N ILE A 103 7.74 -5.43 -14.38
CA ILE A 103 8.12 -4.07 -14.73
C ILE A 103 8.81 -4.14 -16.10
N PRO A 104 8.15 -3.69 -17.19
CA PRO A 104 8.67 -3.82 -18.55
C PRO A 104 10.05 -3.19 -18.70
N ALA A 105 10.87 -3.78 -19.56
CA ALA A 105 12.21 -3.29 -19.88
C ALA A 105 12.15 -1.91 -20.54
N SER A 106 13.12 -1.04 -20.24
CA SER A 106 13.28 0.30 -20.84
C SER A 106 11.96 1.08 -20.84
N SER A 107 11.17 0.94 -19.77
CA SER A 107 9.79 1.43 -19.70
C SER A 107 9.71 2.89 -19.29
N ASN A 108 8.73 3.60 -19.86
CA ASN A 108 8.32 4.93 -19.41
C ASN A 108 7.56 4.86 -18.06
N GLY A 109 7.55 3.70 -17.41
CA GLY A 109 6.84 3.41 -16.19
C GLY A 109 5.48 2.76 -16.41
N PHE A 110 4.98 2.12 -15.36
CA PHE A 110 3.60 1.68 -15.28
C PHE A 110 2.95 2.19 -13.98
N VAL A 111 1.64 2.31 -14.01
CA VAL A 111 0.83 2.75 -12.87
C VAL A 111 -0.27 1.74 -12.64
N ILE A 112 -0.42 1.30 -11.40
CA ILE A 112 -1.56 0.50 -10.93
C ILE A 112 -2.20 1.27 -9.77
N SER A 113 -3.50 1.58 -9.91
CA SER A 113 -4.28 2.26 -8.88
C SER A 113 -5.63 1.55 -8.76
N PRO A 114 -5.72 0.46 -8.00
CA PRO A 114 -6.97 -0.24 -7.76
C PRO A 114 -7.92 0.65 -6.93
N SER A 115 -9.21 0.63 -7.24
CA SER A 115 -10.22 1.49 -6.60
C SER A 115 -10.34 1.25 -5.09
N GLU A 116 -10.10 0.02 -4.65
CA GLU A 116 -10.25 -0.41 -3.25
C GLU A 116 -8.92 -0.79 -2.59
N GLY A 117 -7.78 -0.54 -3.29
CA GLY A 117 -6.46 -0.96 -2.81
C GLY A 117 -6.20 -2.47 -2.94
N ILE A 118 -4.98 -2.89 -2.58
CA ILE A 118 -4.57 -4.29 -2.47
C ILE A 118 -4.28 -4.56 -1.00
N ALA A 119 -5.11 -5.39 -0.36
CA ALA A 119 -5.06 -5.64 1.08
C ALA A 119 -3.97 -6.66 1.47
N PHE A 120 -3.30 -6.39 2.57
CA PHE A 120 -2.32 -7.25 3.23
C PHE A 120 -2.68 -7.41 4.70
N SER A 121 -3.00 -8.63 5.12
CA SER A 121 -3.52 -8.90 6.47
C SER A 121 -2.46 -8.93 7.58
N THR A 122 -1.18 -9.08 7.22
CA THR A 122 -0.09 -9.20 8.19
C THR A 122 0.85 -8.00 8.14
N GLY A 123 1.21 -7.58 6.93
CA GLY A 123 2.12 -6.47 6.68
C GLY A 123 2.46 -6.38 5.20
N ILE A 124 2.99 -5.25 4.78
CA ILE A 124 3.38 -4.98 3.40
C ILE A 124 4.89 -5.10 3.29
N ALA A 125 5.37 -6.13 2.60
CA ALA A 125 6.77 -6.29 2.30
C ALA A 125 6.95 -6.52 0.80
N LEU A 126 8.13 -6.22 0.27
CA LEU A 126 8.41 -6.34 -1.15
C LEU A 126 9.86 -6.76 -1.43
N ALA A 127 10.08 -7.23 -2.65
CA ALA A 127 11.39 -7.42 -3.25
C ALA A 127 11.33 -7.16 -4.75
N ILE A 128 12.49 -6.95 -5.38
CA ILE A 128 12.62 -6.81 -6.83
C ILE A 128 13.64 -7.83 -7.32
N THR A 129 13.26 -8.67 -8.28
CA THR A 129 14.12 -9.73 -8.81
C THR A 129 14.25 -9.68 -10.32
N GLY A 130 15.26 -10.39 -10.84
CA GLY A 130 15.55 -10.46 -12.28
C GLY A 130 14.65 -11.43 -13.04
N ALA A 131 14.03 -12.41 -12.36
CA ALA A 131 13.14 -13.39 -13.00
C ALA A 131 11.83 -13.58 -12.22
N VAL A 132 10.81 -14.15 -12.88
CA VAL A 132 9.43 -14.24 -12.38
C VAL A 132 9.23 -15.30 -11.29
N GLY A 133 10.05 -16.35 -11.26
CA GLY A 133 9.85 -17.49 -10.35
C GLY A 133 9.85 -17.08 -8.90
N ASP A 134 8.99 -17.68 -8.08
CA ASP A 134 8.85 -17.36 -6.65
C ASP A 134 10.15 -17.55 -5.89
N THR A 135 10.94 -18.55 -6.29
CA THR A 135 12.24 -18.86 -5.69
C THR A 135 13.41 -18.12 -6.30
N ASP A 136 13.15 -17.23 -7.29
CA ASP A 136 14.23 -16.45 -7.91
C ASP A 136 14.85 -15.45 -6.94
N THR A 137 16.18 -15.48 -6.85
CA THR A 137 17.00 -14.60 -6.03
C THR A 137 17.92 -13.70 -6.86
N THR A 138 17.70 -13.62 -8.16
CA THR A 138 18.53 -12.81 -9.07
C THR A 138 18.42 -11.33 -8.70
N ALA A 139 19.53 -10.75 -8.26
CA ALA A 139 19.61 -9.33 -7.93
C ALA A 139 19.40 -8.48 -9.19
N VAL A 140 18.77 -7.32 -9.01
CA VAL A 140 18.76 -6.25 -10.03
C VAL A 140 20.00 -5.37 -9.85
N ALA A 141 20.31 -4.54 -10.84
CA ALA A 141 21.41 -3.59 -10.68
C ALA A 141 20.95 -2.34 -9.89
N ALA A 142 21.91 -1.59 -9.39
CA ALA A 142 21.65 -0.31 -8.76
C ALA A 142 21.03 0.66 -9.78
N ASN A 143 19.97 1.35 -9.36
CA ASN A 143 19.23 2.33 -10.17
C ASN A 143 18.48 1.74 -11.38
N ASP A 144 18.38 0.42 -11.52
CA ASP A 144 17.55 -0.21 -12.58
C ASP A 144 16.08 0.15 -12.44
N VAL A 145 15.58 0.15 -11.20
CA VAL A 145 14.16 0.35 -10.87
C VAL A 145 13.97 1.50 -9.89
N VAL A 146 13.03 2.37 -10.20
CA VAL A 146 12.45 3.34 -9.23
C VAL A 146 11.01 2.96 -8.98
N LEU A 147 10.68 2.71 -7.71
CA LEU A 147 9.36 2.34 -7.25
C LEU A 147 8.82 3.43 -6.32
N SER A 148 7.59 3.85 -6.54
CA SER A 148 6.82 4.69 -5.62
C SER A 148 5.51 3.99 -5.29
N LEU A 149 5.18 3.91 -4.01
CA LEU A 149 3.94 3.36 -3.51
C LEU A 149 3.19 4.40 -2.70
N ALA A 150 1.87 4.27 -2.66
CA ALA A 150 1.02 4.92 -1.67
C ALA A 150 0.25 3.82 -0.92
N TYR A 151 0.41 3.77 0.41
CA TYR A 151 -0.16 2.71 1.25
C TYR A 151 -0.84 3.28 2.50
N ALA A 152 -1.76 2.51 3.07
CA ALA A 152 -2.47 2.81 4.31
C ALA A 152 -2.38 1.66 5.31
#